data_3f4b0a7073f7bde7a620c4201b47bf45
#
_entry.id   3f4b0a7073f7bde7a620c4201b47bf45
#
_cell.length_a   1.000
_cell.length_b   1.000
_cell.length_c   1.000
_cell.angle_alpha   90.00
_cell.angle_beta   90.00
_cell.angle_gamma   90.00
#
_symmetry.space_group_name_H-M   'P 1'
#
loop_
_entity.id
_entity.type
_entity.pdbx_description
1 polymer ?
#
loop_
_entity_poly.entity_id
_entity_poly.type
_entity_poly.pdbx_seq_one_letter_code
_entity_poly.pdbx_strand_id
1 'polypeptide(L)'
;MLRSDFYYDLPQELIAQTPLEPRDSSRLMKIDRISGEITHDRFYNICDYLKKGDLLVLNDSKVFPARLYGVKQETGAAVQFLLLHQISHNCWEVMVKPGKRLKIGTKVDFSGILTAEIVDYAEGGDRIAEFTYDGDSIFEVLDRIGQMPLPPYITEKLKDKDRYNTIYSHEVGSAAAPTAGLHFTENVFAKLREKGVDTAFVTLHVGLGTFRPVKEDNILDHKMHVEHYSIPQETADKIKACRERGGRVISVGTTSCRTLESAASLDPNGEIKACSHDTGIFIYPGYEFKAIDGLITNFHLPESTLIMLVSAFLGREKTLNAYNVAIQEKYRFFSFGDSMMII
;
A
#
# COMPACT_ATOMS: atom_id res chain seq x y z
N MET A 1 -25.15 2.38 -1.70
CA MET A 1 -24.42 1.22 -1.11
C MET A 1 -23.88 1.67 0.22
N LEU A 2 -24.11 0.87 1.26
CA LEU A 2 -23.69 1.21 2.61
C LEU A 2 -22.31 0.62 2.90
N ARG A 3 -21.57 1.27 3.80
CA ARG A 3 -20.31 0.77 4.32
C ARG A 3 -20.48 -0.60 4.97
N SER A 4 -21.57 -0.79 5.72
CA SER A 4 -21.93 -2.06 6.36
C SER A 4 -22.17 -3.22 5.37
N ASP A 5 -22.40 -2.94 4.09
CA ASP A 5 -22.50 -3.97 3.03
C ASP A 5 -21.18 -4.73 2.83
N PHE A 6 -20.06 -4.21 3.38
CA PHE A 6 -18.71 -4.78 3.30
C PHE A 6 -18.21 -5.26 4.67
N TYR A 7 -19.13 -5.41 5.62
CA TYR A 7 -18.81 -5.95 6.93
C TYR A 7 -18.65 -7.47 6.88
N TYR A 8 -17.68 -7.98 7.60
CA TYR A 8 -17.50 -9.38 7.96
C TYR A 8 -16.86 -9.45 9.34
N ASP A 9 -17.15 -10.52 10.10
CA ASP A 9 -16.61 -10.69 11.44
C ASP A 9 -15.19 -11.27 11.38
N LEU A 10 -14.20 -10.45 11.74
CA LEU A 10 -12.78 -10.83 11.71
C LEU A 10 -12.26 -11.08 13.12
N PRO A 11 -11.93 -12.34 13.48
CA PRO A 11 -11.24 -12.64 14.72
C PRO A 11 -9.86 -11.97 14.79
N GLN A 12 -9.58 -11.28 15.91
CA GLN A 12 -8.33 -10.52 16.05
C GLN A 12 -7.07 -11.39 15.98
N GLU A 13 -7.15 -12.64 16.42
CA GLU A 13 -6.06 -13.61 16.36
C GLU A 13 -5.63 -13.97 14.94
N LEU A 14 -6.44 -13.70 13.92
CA LEU A 14 -6.08 -13.90 12.52
C LEU A 14 -5.29 -12.74 11.95
N ILE A 15 -5.18 -11.61 12.65
CA ILE A 15 -4.40 -10.45 12.21
C ILE A 15 -2.90 -10.75 12.41
N ALA A 16 -2.18 -10.89 11.31
CA ALA A 16 -0.76 -11.23 11.36
C ALA A 16 0.08 -10.10 11.96
N GLN A 17 0.80 -10.39 13.03
CA GLN A 17 1.70 -9.42 13.69
C GLN A 17 3.12 -9.44 13.12
N THR A 18 3.55 -10.58 12.59
CA THR A 18 4.90 -10.79 12.05
C THR A 18 4.85 -11.48 10.70
N PRO A 19 5.80 -11.19 9.78
CA PRO A 19 5.89 -11.90 8.52
C PRO A 19 6.34 -13.36 8.71
N LEU A 20 5.91 -14.24 7.81
CA LEU A 20 6.45 -15.58 7.70
C LEU A 20 7.89 -15.54 7.12
N GLU A 21 8.65 -16.59 7.41
CA GLU A 21 9.99 -16.78 6.85
C GLU A 21 10.11 -18.21 6.25
N PRO A 22 10.38 -18.35 4.94
CA PRO A 22 10.43 -17.27 3.93
C PRO A 22 9.04 -16.69 3.62
N ARG A 23 9.01 -15.46 3.05
CA ARG A 23 7.74 -14.76 2.78
C ARG A 23 6.83 -15.48 1.79
N ASP A 24 7.39 -16.16 0.81
CA ASP A 24 6.64 -16.93 -0.19
C ASP A 24 6.05 -18.24 0.35
N SER A 25 6.33 -18.61 1.61
CA SER A 25 5.65 -19.72 2.31
C SER A 25 4.25 -19.38 2.80
N SER A 26 3.81 -18.12 2.67
CA SER A 26 2.44 -17.70 2.98
C SER A 26 1.43 -18.48 2.14
N ARG A 27 0.20 -18.59 2.65
CA ARG A 27 -0.89 -19.21 1.89
C ARG A 27 -1.34 -18.31 0.75
N LEU A 28 -1.79 -18.94 -0.33
CA LEU A 28 -2.40 -18.30 -1.48
C LEU A 28 -3.81 -18.84 -1.66
N MET A 29 -4.79 -17.96 -1.69
CA MET A 29 -6.16 -18.28 -2.10
C MET A 29 -6.33 -17.86 -3.56
N LYS A 30 -6.30 -18.81 -4.50
CA LYS A 30 -6.64 -18.54 -5.90
C LYS A 30 -8.15 -18.56 -6.06
N ILE A 31 -8.70 -17.53 -6.70
CA ILE A 31 -10.13 -17.38 -6.95
C ILE A 31 -10.34 -17.20 -8.44
N ASP A 32 -11.17 -18.04 -9.03
CA ASP A 32 -11.65 -17.83 -10.39
C ASP A 32 -12.65 -16.68 -10.40
N ARG A 33 -12.35 -15.65 -11.17
CA ARG A 33 -13.15 -14.41 -11.20
C ARG A 33 -14.58 -14.65 -11.69
N ILE A 34 -14.76 -15.59 -12.62
CA ILE A 34 -16.06 -15.85 -13.25
C ILE A 34 -16.92 -16.74 -12.35
N SER A 35 -16.41 -17.91 -11.99
CA SER A 35 -17.15 -18.89 -11.19
C SER A 35 -17.16 -18.59 -9.70
N GLY A 36 -16.12 -17.93 -9.16
CA GLY A 36 -15.88 -17.75 -7.73
C GLY A 36 -15.28 -19.01 -7.07
N GLU A 37 -14.85 -19.99 -7.85
CA GLU A 37 -14.22 -21.20 -7.34
C GLU A 37 -12.90 -20.86 -6.61
N ILE A 38 -12.73 -21.43 -5.40
CA ILE A 38 -11.60 -21.20 -4.53
C ILE A 38 -10.67 -22.43 -4.55
N THR A 39 -9.38 -22.16 -4.74
CA THR A 39 -8.29 -23.14 -4.60
C THR A 39 -7.32 -22.63 -3.54
N HIS A 40 -6.92 -23.52 -2.61
CA HIS A 40 -5.94 -23.20 -1.58
C HIS A 40 -4.55 -23.70 -1.97
N ASP A 41 -3.54 -22.83 -1.84
CA ASP A 41 -2.16 -23.15 -2.20
C ASP A 41 -1.17 -22.34 -1.33
N ARG A 42 0.09 -22.35 -1.73
CA ARG A 42 1.17 -21.53 -1.18
C ARG A 42 1.66 -20.51 -2.21
N PHE A 43 2.12 -19.37 -1.74
CA PHE A 43 2.52 -18.27 -2.63
C PHE A 43 3.69 -18.68 -3.55
N TYR A 44 4.62 -19.51 -3.11
CA TYR A 44 5.74 -20.01 -3.94
C TYR A 44 5.29 -20.80 -5.19
N ASN A 45 4.01 -21.22 -5.26
CA ASN A 45 3.39 -21.87 -6.42
C ASN A 45 2.62 -20.88 -7.32
N ILE A 46 2.68 -19.57 -7.05
CA ILE A 46 1.91 -18.57 -7.80
C ILE A 46 2.16 -18.64 -9.31
N CYS A 47 3.37 -19.04 -9.69
CA CYS A 47 3.73 -19.22 -11.10
C CYS A 47 2.85 -20.24 -11.82
N ASP A 48 2.27 -21.22 -11.14
CA ASP A 48 1.44 -22.26 -11.77
C ASP A 48 0.13 -21.71 -12.34
N TYR A 49 -0.34 -20.60 -11.81
CA TYR A 49 -1.56 -19.89 -12.24
C TYR A 49 -1.32 -18.82 -13.30
N LEU A 50 -0.04 -18.54 -13.62
CA LEU A 50 0.37 -17.57 -14.62
C LEU A 50 0.72 -18.27 -15.94
N LYS A 51 0.65 -17.54 -17.06
CA LYS A 51 0.95 -18.03 -18.39
C LYS A 51 2.12 -17.24 -18.99
N LYS A 52 2.86 -17.89 -19.88
CA LYS A 52 3.86 -17.19 -20.70
C LYS A 52 3.22 -16.00 -21.40
N GLY A 53 3.84 -14.85 -21.30
CA GLY A 53 3.35 -13.58 -21.88
C GLY A 53 2.48 -12.75 -20.92
N ASP A 54 2.11 -13.25 -19.74
CA ASP A 54 1.50 -12.42 -18.69
C ASP A 54 2.51 -11.38 -18.19
N LEU A 55 1.99 -10.26 -17.69
CA LEU A 55 2.76 -9.18 -17.09
C LEU A 55 2.26 -8.92 -15.67
N LEU A 56 3.15 -9.03 -14.68
CA LEU A 56 2.90 -8.58 -13.32
C LEU A 56 3.34 -7.12 -13.16
N VAL A 57 2.46 -6.25 -12.69
CA VAL A 57 2.78 -4.85 -12.40
C VAL A 57 2.81 -4.65 -10.89
N LEU A 58 3.97 -4.23 -10.38
CA LEU A 58 4.29 -4.11 -8.97
C LEU A 58 4.55 -2.64 -8.59
N ASN A 59 4.25 -2.28 -7.34
CA ASN A 59 4.57 -0.95 -6.81
C ASN A 59 5.94 -1.01 -6.11
N ASP A 60 6.90 -0.21 -6.57
CA ASP A 60 8.28 -0.17 -6.09
C ASP A 60 8.55 0.91 -5.04
N SER A 61 7.51 1.55 -4.54
CA SER A 61 7.66 2.55 -3.49
C SER A 61 8.30 1.96 -2.23
N LYS A 62 9.17 2.74 -1.59
CA LYS A 62 9.92 2.37 -0.40
C LYS A 62 9.47 3.17 0.81
N VAL A 63 9.15 2.46 1.88
CA VAL A 63 8.85 3.07 3.19
C VAL A 63 10.15 3.43 3.87
N PHE A 64 10.19 4.64 4.43
CA PHE A 64 11.30 5.13 5.22
C PHE A 64 10.90 5.24 6.71
N PRO A 65 11.85 5.34 7.66
CA PRO A 65 11.55 5.45 9.09
C PRO A 65 10.94 6.80 9.45
N ALA A 66 9.72 7.04 8.99
CA ALA A 66 9.03 8.32 9.06
C ALA A 66 8.51 8.70 10.44
N ARG A 67 8.55 7.79 11.42
CA ARG A 67 8.02 8.04 12.78
C ARG A 67 9.12 8.48 13.71
N LEU A 68 8.98 9.67 14.29
CA LEU A 68 9.94 10.28 15.21
C LEU A 68 9.31 10.47 16.59
N TYR A 69 10.09 10.23 17.62
CA TYR A 69 9.76 10.57 19.00
C TYR A 69 10.73 11.62 19.52
N GLY A 70 10.18 12.72 20.00
CA GLY A 70 10.96 13.87 20.48
C GLY A 70 10.34 14.50 21.70
N VAL A 71 10.95 15.59 22.12
CA VAL A 71 10.49 16.39 23.26
C VAL A 71 10.37 17.86 22.85
N LYS A 72 9.35 18.55 23.36
CA LYS A 72 9.22 20.00 23.20
C LYS A 72 10.39 20.67 23.92
N GLN A 73 11.11 21.56 23.25
CA GLN A 73 12.26 22.23 23.85
C GLN A 73 11.90 23.07 25.10
N GLU A 74 10.73 23.74 25.09
CA GLU A 74 10.30 24.58 26.21
C GLU A 74 9.88 23.80 27.46
N THR A 75 9.25 22.62 27.31
CA THR A 75 8.53 21.95 28.40
C THR A 75 9.02 20.54 28.67
N GLY A 76 9.88 19.97 27.82
CA GLY A 76 10.30 18.58 27.91
C GLY A 76 9.17 17.57 27.63
N ALA A 77 7.99 18.01 27.22
CA ALA A 77 6.85 17.14 26.98
C ALA A 77 7.11 16.25 25.77
N ALA A 78 6.88 14.93 25.93
CA ALA A 78 7.02 13.96 24.88
C ALA A 78 6.02 14.19 23.74
N VAL A 79 6.50 14.06 22.52
CA VAL A 79 5.71 14.22 21.28
C VAL A 79 6.12 13.18 20.26
N GLN A 80 5.20 12.88 19.36
CA GLN A 80 5.43 12.02 18.20
C GLN A 80 5.14 12.79 16.93
N PHE A 81 6.05 12.68 15.97
CA PHE A 81 5.85 13.14 14.60
C PHE A 81 5.83 11.93 13.67
N LEU A 82 5.03 12.05 12.62
CA LEU A 82 5.01 11.10 11.52
C LEU A 82 5.04 11.91 10.23
N LEU A 83 6.14 11.82 9.52
CA LEU A 83 6.35 12.52 8.25
C LEU A 83 5.42 11.92 7.19
N LEU A 84 4.70 12.77 6.46
CA LEU A 84 3.70 12.38 5.46
C LEU A 84 4.17 12.71 4.05
N HIS A 85 4.38 13.98 3.80
CA HIS A 85 4.69 14.52 2.48
C HIS A 85 5.77 15.59 2.57
N GLN A 86 6.78 15.50 1.71
CA GLN A 86 7.82 16.50 1.60
C GLN A 86 7.33 17.67 0.73
N ILE A 87 7.30 18.86 1.30
CA ILE A 87 6.86 20.08 0.60
C ILE A 87 8.07 20.76 -0.06
N SER A 88 9.19 20.81 0.65
CA SER A 88 10.45 21.34 0.16
C SER A 88 11.61 20.64 0.88
N HIS A 89 12.87 21.00 0.57
CA HIS A 89 14.04 20.31 1.10
C HIS A 89 13.97 20.02 2.61
N ASN A 90 13.58 21.00 3.44
CA ASN A 90 13.50 20.85 4.89
C ASN A 90 12.08 20.90 5.45
N CYS A 91 11.08 21.10 4.61
CA CYS A 91 9.71 21.34 5.04
C CYS A 91 8.82 20.16 4.71
N TRP A 92 8.12 19.65 5.73
CA TRP A 92 7.30 18.44 5.61
C TRP A 92 5.92 18.65 6.22
N GLU A 93 4.92 18.08 5.59
CA GLU A 93 3.65 17.81 6.23
C GLU A 93 3.82 16.65 7.19
N VAL A 94 3.36 16.84 8.44
CA VAL A 94 3.54 15.87 9.52
C VAL A 94 2.26 15.69 10.32
N MET A 95 1.91 14.44 10.59
CA MET A 95 0.95 14.14 11.63
C MET A 95 1.63 14.17 12.99
N VAL A 96 1.01 14.81 13.98
CA VAL A 96 1.63 15.01 15.30
C VAL A 96 0.73 14.52 16.43
N LYS A 97 1.34 13.98 17.48
CA LYS A 97 0.65 13.54 18.68
C LYS A 97 1.41 13.99 19.96
N PRO A 98 0.73 14.68 20.91
CA PRO A 98 -0.65 15.15 20.91
C PRO A 98 -0.83 16.44 20.08
N GLY A 99 -1.77 16.45 19.11
CA GLY A 99 -1.94 17.57 18.17
C GLY A 99 -2.29 18.92 18.81
N LYS A 100 -3.13 18.92 19.88
CA LYS A 100 -3.57 20.16 20.56
C LYS A 100 -2.43 20.97 21.21
N ARG A 101 -1.29 20.35 21.48
CA ARG A 101 -0.15 20.96 22.18
C ARG A 101 0.97 21.43 21.26
N LEU A 102 0.87 21.14 19.97
CA LEU A 102 1.85 21.51 18.95
C LEU A 102 1.27 22.62 18.07
N LYS A 103 1.53 23.87 18.46
CA LYS A 103 1.10 25.09 17.77
C LYS A 103 2.25 25.65 16.93
N ILE A 104 1.94 26.55 16.01
CA ILE A 104 2.94 27.30 15.25
C ILE A 104 3.95 27.95 16.21
N GLY A 105 5.23 27.89 15.86
CA GLY A 105 6.38 28.31 16.67
C GLY A 105 6.86 27.28 17.70
N THR A 106 6.17 26.12 17.83
CA THR A 106 6.64 25.07 18.74
C THR A 106 7.89 24.39 18.19
N LYS A 107 8.96 24.38 18.99
CA LYS A 107 10.22 23.68 18.67
C LYS A 107 10.30 22.34 19.39
N VAL A 108 10.72 21.33 18.63
CA VAL A 108 10.86 19.94 19.11
C VAL A 108 12.27 19.46 18.85
N ASP A 109 12.84 18.80 19.83
CA ASP A 109 14.13 18.14 19.74
C ASP A 109 13.97 16.63 19.62
N PHE A 110 14.68 16.02 18.68
CA PHE A 110 14.75 14.58 18.45
C PHE A 110 16.17 14.09 18.74
N SER A 111 16.43 13.84 20.03
CA SER A 111 17.69 13.27 20.53
C SER A 111 18.95 14.11 20.25
N GLY A 112 18.84 15.44 20.11
CA GLY A 112 19.94 16.34 19.80
C GLY A 112 20.53 16.20 18.39
N ILE A 113 19.89 15.41 17.52
CA ILE A 113 20.37 15.11 16.16
C ILE A 113 19.53 15.84 15.12
N LEU A 114 18.25 15.99 15.37
CA LEU A 114 17.27 16.62 14.51
C LEU A 114 16.39 17.55 15.34
N THR A 115 16.10 18.73 14.83
CA THR A 115 15.10 19.61 15.41
C THR A 115 14.03 19.94 14.40
N ALA A 116 12.82 20.27 14.86
CA ALA A 116 11.74 20.74 14.01
C ALA A 116 11.02 21.93 14.65
N GLU A 117 10.58 22.86 13.83
CA GLU A 117 9.67 23.93 14.20
C GLU A 117 8.35 23.79 13.43
N ILE A 118 7.22 23.89 14.13
CA ILE A 118 5.91 23.95 13.47
C ILE A 118 5.75 25.35 12.87
N VAL A 119 5.67 25.41 11.54
CA VAL A 119 5.60 26.68 10.81
C VAL A 119 4.19 26.99 10.31
N ASP A 120 3.33 25.97 10.10
CA ASP A 120 1.95 26.17 9.65
C ASP A 120 1.06 24.94 10.00
N TYR A 121 -0.23 25.07 9.68
CA TYR A 121 -1.23 24.01 9.75
C TYR A 121 -1.55 23.48 8.35
N ALA A 122 -1.69 22.17 8.23
CA ALA A 122 -2.19 21.49 7.05
C ALA A 122 -3.65 21.06 7.22
N GLU A 123 -4.27 20.60 6.14
CA GLU A 123 -5.63 20.07 6.16
C GLU A 123 -5.74 18.85 7.09
N GLY A 124 -6.95 18.58 7.58
CA GLY A 124 -7.21 17.43 8.45
C GLY A 124 -6.61 17.50 9.85
N GLY A 125 -5.97 18.62 10.21
CA GLY A 125 -5.37 18.82 11.52
C GLY A 125 -3.89 18.46 11.60
N ASP A 126 -3.27 18.14 10.49
CA ASP A 126 -1.83 17.91 10.37
C ASP A 126 -1.05 19.24 10.47
N ARG A 127 0.27 19.21 10.46
CA ARG A 127 1.15 20.36 10.65
C ARG A 127 2.16 20.44 9.51
N ILE A 128 2.62 21.64 9.25
CA ILE A 128 3.82 21.87 8.44
C ILE A 128 4.97 22.11 9.42
N ALA A 129 6.00 21.30 9.31
CA ALA A 129 7.19 21.37 10.14
C ALA A 129 8.43 21.60 9.29
N GLU A 130 9.24 22.56 9.71
CA GLU A 130 10.57 22.81 9.14
C GLU A 130 11.62 22.12 10.01
N PHE A 131 12.43 21.26 9.37
CA PHE A 131 13.45 20.45 10.02
C PHE A 131 14.83 21.07 9.88
N THR A 132 15.63 20.99 10.95
CA THR A 132 17.04 21.39 10.96
C THR A 132 17.88 20.22 11.43
N TYR A 133 18.90 19.86 10.66
CA TYR A 133 19.79 18.72 10.89
C TYR A 133 21.16 18.97 10.24
N ASP A 134 22.18 18.25 10.70
CA ASP A 134 23.50 18.22 10.08
C ASP A 134 23.57 17.10 9.04
N GLY A 135 24.04 17.42 7.83
CA GLY A 135 24.18 16.46 6.71
C GLY A 135 23.41 16.88 5.46
N ASP A 136 23.56 16.08 4.41
CA ASP A 136 23.01 16.40 3.09
C ASP A 136 21.55 15.91 2.89
N SER A 137 21.12 14.92 3.69
CA SER A 137 19.82 14.30 3.53
C SER A 137 19.12 14.01 4.86
N ILE A 138 17.87 14.44 4.99
CA ILE A 138 17.02 14.08 6.13
C ILE A 138 16.84 12.55 6.25
N PHE A 139 16.86 11.83 5.13
CA PHE A 139 16.66 10.37 5.14
C PHE A 139 17.77 9.63 5.88
N GLU A 140 19.02 10.11 5.82
CA GLU A 140 20.13 9.54 6.61
C GLU A 140 19.90 9.74 8.12
N VAL A 141 19.38 10.89 8.50
CA VAL A 141 19.02 11.17 9.88
C VAL A 141 17.85 10.29 10.33
N LEU A 142 16.81 10.16 9.50
CA LEU A 142 15.65 9.30 9.77
C LEU A 142 16.04 7.84 9.91
N ASP A 143 16.99 7.35 9.11
CA ASP A 143 17.49 5.98 9.23
C ASP A 143 18.15 5.70 10.60
N ARG A 144 18.74 6.72 11.23
CA ARG A 144 19.41 6.62 12.54
C ARG A 144 18.44 6.68 13.71
N ILE A 145 17.45 7.58 13.67
CA ILE A 145 16.57 7.88 14.82
C ILE A 145 15.11 7.58 14.59
N GLY A 146 14.69 7.40 13.35
CA GLY A 146 13.31 7.14 12.97
C GLY A 146 12.89 5.68 13.19
N GLN A 147 11.59 5.48 13.26
CA GLN A 147 10.97 4.15 13.32
C GLN A 147 10.06 3.94 12.11
N MET A 148 9.97 2.69 11.66
CA MET A 148 9.06 2.32 10.57
C MET A 148 7.61 2.61 10.96
N PRO A 149 6.84 3.28 10.10
CA PRO A 149 5.46 3.67 10.37
C PRO A 149 4.50 2.49 10.17
N LEU A 150 4.63 1.46 11.00
CA LEU A 150 3.75 0.30 10.91
C LEU A 150 2.28 0.70 11.10
N PRO A 151 1.36 0.00 10.42
CA PRO A 151 -0.08 0.16 10.61
C PRO A 151 -0.50 -0.05 12.07
N PRO A 152 -1.58 0.60 12.54
CA PRO A 152 -1.97 0.57 13.95
C PRO A 152 -2.37 -0.81 14.46
N TYR A 153 -2.72 -1.75 13.59
CA TYR A 153 -3.07 -3.13 13.95
C TYR A 153 -1.83 -4.02 14.17
N ILE A 154 -0.64 -3.56 13.81
CA ILE A 154 0.63 -4.23 14.14
C ILE A 154 1.15 -3.59 15.42
N THR A 155 1.06 -4.33 16.52
CA THR A 155 1.50 -3.89 17.85
C THR A 155 2.88 -4.43 18.22
N GLU A 156 3.33 -5.48 17.55
CA GLU A 156 4.65 -6.06 17.76
C GLU A 156 5.74 -5.24 17.05
N LYS A 157 6.88 -5.09 17.71
CA LYS A 157 8.05 -4.44 17.12
C LYS A 157 8.71 -5.37 16.11
N LEU A 158 8.95 -4.86 14.90
CA LEU A 158 9.76 -5.58 13.93
C LEU A 158 11.21 -5.70 14.45
N LYS A 159 11.73 -6.92 14.39
CA LYS A 159 13.14 -7.18 14.67
C LYS A 159 14.06 -6.61 13.59
N ASP A 160 13.57 -6.65 12.35
CA ASP A 160 14.25 -6.14 11.16
C ASP A 160 13.32 -5.16 10.44
N LYS A 161 13.71 -3.88 10.36
CA LYS A 161 12.93 -2.82 9.74
C LYS A 161 12.72 -3.03 8.24
N ASP A 162 13.67 -3.70 7.55
CA ASP A 162 13.62 -3.92 6.13
C ASP A 162 12.53 -4.94 5.73
N ARG A 163 12.02 -5.71 6.72
CA ARG A 163 10.89 -6.63 6.51
C ARG A 163 9.56 -5.95 6.18
N TYR A 164 9.46 -4.63 6.34
CA TYR A 164 8.31 -3.82 5.90
C TYR A 164 8.58 -3.10 4.58
N ASN A 165 9.51 -3.60 3.78
CA ASN A 165 9.76 -3.18 2.40
C ASN A 165 9.84 -4.41 1.48
N THR A 166 9.47 -4.22 0.22
CA THR A 166 9.65 -5.26 -0.81
C THR A 166 11.13 -5.36 -1.20
N ILE A 167 11.55 -6.52 -1.68
CA ILE A 167 12.94 -6.73 -2.11
C ILE A 167 13.33 -5.88 -3.34
N TYR A 168 12.35 -5.33 -4.03
CA TYR A 168 12.52 -4.48 -5.22
C TYR A 168 12.19 -3.00 -4.96
N SER A 169 11.91 -2.62 -3.73
CA SER A 169 11.58 -1.22 -3.40
C SER A 169 12.80 -0.31 -3.53
N HIS A 170 12.64 0.83 -4.22
CA HIS A 170 13.71 1.81 -4.36
C HIS A 170 13.23 3.27 -4.32
N GLU A 171 12.00 3.57 -4.75
CA GLU A 171 11.45 4.92 -4.76
C GLU A 171 10.99 5.34 -3.36
N VAL A 172 11.86 6.06 -2.63
CA VAL A 172 11.61 6.48 -1.25
C VAL A 172 10.53 7.57 -1.20
N GLY A 173 9.60 7.49 -0.24
CA GLY A 173 8.56 8.51 -0.05
C GLY A 173 7.21 7.96 0.43
N SER A 174 7.09 6.65 0.59
CA SER A 174 5.84 6.03 1.02
C SER A 174 5.74 5.94 2.54
N ALA A 175 4.57 6.25 3.09
CA ALA A 175 4.27 6.06 4.52
C ALA A 175 3.79 4.63 4.83
N ALA A 176 3.43 3.84 3.82
CA ALA A 176 3.04 2.45 3.96
C ALA A 176 3.58 1.58 2.81
N ALA A 177 3.92 0.34 3.11
CA ALA A 177 4.42 -0.60 2.11
C ALA A 177 3.31 -1.14 1.20
N PRO A 178 3.62 -1.44 -0.08
CA PRO A 178 2.74 -2.20 -0.96
C PRO A 178 2.77 -3.68 -0.58
N THR A 179 2.02 -4.04 0.46
CA THR A 179 2.21 -5.28 1.24
C THR A 179 1.97 -6.58 0.45
N ALA A 180 1.20 -6.56 -0.62
CA ALA A 180 1.08 -7.71 -1.53
C ALA A 180 2.41 -8.06 -2.22
N GLY A 181 3.28 -7.09 -2.40
CA GLY A 181 4.63 -7.30 -2.94
C GLY A 181 5.59 -7.98 -1.96
N LEU A 182 5.30 -7.95 -0.66
CA LEU A 182 6.15 -8.60 0.36
C LEU A 182 6.24 -10.12 0.22
N HIS A 183 5.28 -10.75 -0.46
CA HIS A 183 5.28 -12.18 -0.71
C HIS A 183 6.32 -12.62 -1.75
N PHE A 184 6.75 -11.69 -2.61
CA PHE A 184 7.71 -12.00 -3.68
C PHE A 184 9.12 -12.11 -3.13
N THR A 185 9.75 -13.25 -3.41
CA THR A 185 11.15 -13.53 -3.11
C THR A 185 11.95 -13.61 -4.41
N GLU A 186 13.28 -13.60 -4.32
CA GLU A 186 14.15 -13.80 -5.49
C GLU A 186 13.83 -15.14 -6.20
N ASN A 187 13.47 -16.17 -5.44
CA ASN A 187 13.09 -17.47 -5.99
C ASN A 187 11.80 -17.38 -6.82
N VAL A 188 10.80 -16.65 -6.35
CA VAL A 188 9.56 -16.42 -7.12
C VAL A 188 9.86 -15.64 -8.40
N PHE A 189 10.69 -14.58 -8.35
CA PHE A 189 11.08 -13.87 -9.55
C PHE A 189 11.89 -14.72 -10.54
N ALA A 190 12.75 -15.61 -10.06
CA ALA A 190 13.47 -16.57 -10.93
C ALA A 190 12.49 -17.48 -11.67
N LYS A 191 11.52 -18.08 -10.98
CA LYS A 191 10.48 -18.92 -11.59
C LYS A 191 9.62 -18.16 -12.60
N LEU A 192 9.28 -16.91 -12.33
CA LEU A 192 8.54 -16.04 -13.27
C LEU A 192 9.31 -15.87 -14.58
N ARG A 193 10.60 -15.51 -14.48
CA ARG A 193 11.49 -15.36 -15.66
C ARG A 193 11.60 -16.65 -16.47
N GLU A 194 11.81 -17.80 -15.80
CA GLU A 194 11.87 -19.12 -16.45
C GLU A 194 10.57 -19.45 -17.20
N LYS A 195 9.42 -19.07 -16.63
CA LYS A 195 8.10 -19.30 -17.26
C LYS A 195 7.80 -18.30 -18.39
N GLY A 196 8.58 -17.24 -18.55
CA GLY A 196 8.34 -16.18 -19.52
C GLY A 196 7.17 -15.27 -19.11
N VAL A 197 7.03 -15.04 -17.81
CA VAL A 197 6.14 -14.03 -17.22
C VAL A 197 6.98 -12.78 -16.97
N ASP A 198 6.56 -11.66 -17.56
CA ASP A 198 7.26 -10.39 -17.41
C ASP A 198 6.86 -9.67 -16.11
N THR A 199 7.74 -8.77 -15.68
CA THR A 199 7.47 -7.85 -14.57
C THR A 199 7.72 -6.41 -14.97
N ALA A 200 6.90 -5.50 -14.43
CA ALA A 200 7.03 -4.05 -14.60
C ALA A 200 6.73 -3.35 -13.29
N PHE A 201 7.23 -2.13 -13.15
CA PHE A 201 7.12 -1.38 -11.91
C PHE A 201 6.40 -0.05 -12.13
N VAL A 202 5.60 0.31 -11.15
CA VAL A 202 4.97 1.63 -11.02
C VAL A 202 5.27 2.14 -9.62
N THR A 203 5.24 3.45 -9.45
CA THR A 203 5.37 4.05 -8.13
C THR A 203 4.05 4.68 -7.72
N LEU A 204 3.55 4.35 -6.54
CA LEU A 204 2.51 5.09 -5.85
C LEU A 204 2.94 5.26 -4.40
N HIS A 205 3.11 6.50 -3.98
CA HIS A 205 3.45 6.81 -2.59
C HIS A 205 2.20 6.74 -1.73
N VAL A 206 2.09 5.65 -0.97
CA VAL A 206 0.94 5.39 -0.10
C VAL A 206 0.97 6.34 1.07
N GLY A 207 -0.08 7.15 1.21
CA GLY A 207 -0.30 8.00 2.36
C GLY A 207 -0.93 7.23 3.53
N LEU A 208 -0.84 7.80 4.74
CA LEU A 208 -1.48 7.22 5.94
C LEU A 208 -3.00 7.19 5.88
N GLY A 209 -3.57 7.91 4.94
CA GLY A 209 -5.01 7.89 4.69
C GLY A 209 -5.57 6.48 4.45
N THR A 210 -4.75 5.60 3.86
CA THR A 210 -5.11 4.20 3.61
C THR A 210 -5.45 3.42 4.90
N PHE A 211 -4.95 3.86 6.06
CA PHE A 211 -5.27 3.24 7.36
C PHE A 211 -6.41 3.95 8.10
N ARG A 212 -6.95 5.04 7.56
CA ARG A 212 -8.10 5.70 8.18
C ARG A 212 -9.37 4.93 7.84
N PRO A 213 -10.20 4.56 8.83
CA PRO A 213 -11.46 3.89 8.54
C PRO A 213 -12.39 4.84 7.78
N VAL A 214 -13.19 4.27 6.88
CA VAL A 214 -14.32 4.98 6.26
C VAL A 214 -15.31 5.33 7.38
N LYS A 215 -15.69 6.60 7.47
CA LYS A 215 -16.60 7.10 8.51
C LYS A 215 -18.03 7.26 8.02
N GLU A 216 -18.17 7.52 6.75
CA GLU A 216 -19.43 7.75 6.07
C GLU A 216 -20.22 6.45 5.97
N ASP A 217 -21.51 6.49 6.28
CA ASP A 217 -22.40 5.32 6.16
C ASP A 217 -22.67 4.99 4.69
N ASN A 218 -22.90 6.01 3.85
CA ASN A 218 -22.97 5.83 2.41
C ASN A 218 -21.59 6.00 1.80
N ILE A 219 -21.09 4.95 1.14
CA ILE A 219 -19.73 4.97 0.56
C ILE A 219 -19.54 6.04 -0.51
N LEU A 220 -20.61 6.52 -1.15
CA LEU A 220 -20.54 7.58 -2.17
C LEU A 220 -20.18 8.95 -1.60
N ASP A 221 -20.34 9.14 -0.30
CA ASP A 221 -19.99 10.38 0.39
C ASP A 221 -18.50 10.40 0.83
N HIS A 222 -17.83 9.23 0.71
CA HIS A 222 -16.43 9.09 1.07
C HIS A 222 -15.50 9.77 0.06
N LYS A 223 -14.59 10.59 0.57
CA LYS A 223 -13.53 11.23 -0.23
C LYS A 223 -12.21 10.50 -0.02
N MET A 224 -11.72 9.90 -1.10
CA MET A 224 -10.40 9.28 -1.10
C MET A 224 -9.28 10.30 -0.90
N HIS A 225 -8.24 9.88 -0.23
CA HIS A 225 -7.00 10.64 -0.17
C HIS A 225 -6.34 10.71 -1.54
N VAL A 226 -5.76 11.85 -1.82
CA VAL A 226 -4.95 12.05 -3.01
C VAL A 226 -3.56 11.49 -2.76
N GLU A 227 -3.07 10.68 -3.68
CA GLU A 227 -1.75 10.05 -3.64
C GLU A 227 -1.06 10.25 -4.98
N HIS A 228 0.24 10.55 -4.92
CA HIS A 228 1.04 10.73 -6.12
C HIS A 228 1.47 9.39 -6.70
N TYR A 229 1.35 9.25 -8.04
CA TYR A 229 1.80 8.05 -8.74
C TYR A 229 2.60 8.40 -10.01
N SER A 230 3.44 7.47 -10.43
CA SER A 230 4.16 7.54 -11.69
C SER A 230 4.20 6.19 -12.40
N ILE A 231 4.19 6.25 -13.72
CA ILE A 231 4.37 5.10 -14.62
C ILE A 231 5.54 5.44 -15.55
N PRO A 232 6.67 4.72 -15.45
CA PRO A 232 7.80 4.88 -16.35
C PRO A 232 7.47 4.45 -17.79
N GLN A 233 8.19 4.99 -18.78
CA GLN A 233 8.01 4.63 -20.19
C GLN A 233 8.21 3.13 -20.43
N GLU A 234 9.22 2.53 -19.81
CA GLU A 234 9.45 1.07 -19.88
C GLU A 234 8.23 0.26 -19.47
N THR A 235 7.55 0.67 -18.39
CA THR A 235 6.33 0.00 -17.91
C THR A 235 5.18 0.16 -18.89
N ALA A 236 4.98 1.36 -19.44
CA ALA A 236 3.95 1.61 -20.44
C ALA A 236 4.18 0.75 -21.69
N ASP A 237 5.43 0.67 -22.16
CA ASP A 237 5.81 -0.15 -23.33
C ASP A 237 5.59 -1.64 -23.07
N LYS A 238 5.93 -2.14 -21.88
CA LYS A 238 5.68 -3.55 -21.48
C LYS A 238 4.18 -3.87 -21.40
N ILE A 239 3.35 -2.95 -20.90
CA ILE A 239 1.90 -3.12 -20.86
C ILE A 239 1.34 -3.20 -22.27
N LYS A 240 1.74 -2.29 -23.14
CA LYS A 240 1.36 -2.29 -24.56
C LYS A 240 1.74 -3.61 -25.25
N ALA A 241 3.00 -4.01 -25.14
CA ALA A 241 3.49 -5.27 -25.71
C ALA A 241 2.77 -6.51 -25.13
N CYS A 242 2.42 -6.49 -23.83
CA CYS A 242 1.63 -7.55 -23.22
C CYS A 242 0.24 -7.64 -23.85
N ARG A 243 -0.44 -6.52 -24.06
CA ARG A 243 -1.76 -6.47 -24.72
C ARG A 243 -1.70 -6.93 -26.18
N GLU A 244 -0.72 -6.47 -26.95
CA GLU A 244 -0.54 -6.84 -28.36
C GLU A 244 -0.32 -8.34 -28.57
N ARG A 245 0.33 -9.04 -27.62
CA ARG A 245 0.50 -10.51 -27.66
C ARG A 245 -0.66 -11.30 -27.03
N GLY A 246 -1.73 -10.63 -26.55
CA GLY A 246 -2.86 -11.27 -25.90
C GLY A 246 -2.59 -11.78 -24.49
N GLY A 247 -1.55 -11.25 -23.83
CA GLY A 247 -1.20 -11.54 -22.45
C GLY A 247 -2.11 -10.80 -21.46
N ARG A 248 -2.12 -11.25 -20.19
CA ARG A 248 -2.89 -10.62 -19.10
C ARG A 248 -2.00 -9.65 -18.34
N VAL A 249 -2.53 -8.47 -18.02
CA VAL A 249 -1.93 -7.51 -17.09
C VAL A 249 -2.49 -7.78 -15.69
N ILE A 250 -1.64 -8.23 -14.79
CA ILE A 250 -2.01 -8.63 -13.43
C ILE A 250 -1.39 -7.65 -12.44
N SER A 251 -2.24 -6.97 -11.69
CA SER A 251 -1.81 -6.02 -10.67
C SER A 251 -1.40 -6.75 -9.39
N VAL A 252 -0.24 -6.39 -8.86
CA VAL A 252 0.23 -6.83 -7.54
C VAL A 252 -0.01 -5.71 -6.53
N GLY A 253 -1.03 -5.90 -5.71
CA GLY A 253 -1.52 -4.95 -4.74
C GLY A 253 -2.58 -3.99 -5.27
N THR A 254 -3.37 -3.49 -4.34
CA THR A 254 -4.39 -2.47 -4.61
C THR A 254 -3.77 -1.14 -5.04
N THR A 255 -2.52 -0.86 -4.66
CA THR A 255 -1.78 0.34 -5.07
C THR A 255 -1.47 0.32 -6.56
N SER A 256 -0.89 -0.77 -7.08
CA SER A 256 -0.65 -0.93 -8.52
C SER A 256 -1.94 -0.91 -9.32
N CYS A 257 -3.02 -1.53 -8.79
CA CYS A 257 -4.34 -1.49 -9.40
C CYS A 257 -4.84 -0.04 -9.52
N ARG A 258 -4.80 0.73 -8.44
CA ARG A 258 -5.24 2.14 -8.46
C ARG A 258 -4.39 2.99 -9.41
N THR A 259 -3.09 2.76 -9.46
CA THR A 259 -2.18 3.44 -10.40
C THR A 259 -2.59 3.17 -11.85
N LEU A 260 -2.73 1.89 -12.21
CA LEU A 260 -3.04 1.50 -13.58
C LEU A 260 -4.44 1.98 -14.02
N GLU A 261 -5.44 1.83 -13.15
CA GLU A 261 -6.81 2.27 -13.45
C GLU A 261 -6.91 3.81 -13.52
N SER A 262 -6.14 4.53 -12.70
CA SER A 262 -6.06 6.00 -12.78
C SER A 262 -5.45 6.44 -14.10
N ALA A 263 -4.33 5.84 -14.52
CA ALA A 263 -3.68 6.17 -15.77
C ALA A 263 -4.55 5.82 -16.99
N ALA A 264 -5.20 4.65 -16.98
CA ALA A 264 -6.13 4.24 -18.03
C ALA A 264 -7.34 5.18 -18.15
N SER A 265 -7.74 5.84 -17.07
CA SER A 265 -8.84 6.81 -17.05
C SER A 265 -8.48 8.15 -17.70
N LEU A 266 -7.20 8.45 -17.90
CA LEU A 266 -6.72 9.66 -18.59
C LEU A 266 -6.87 9.56 -20.12
N ASP A 267 -6.97 8.36 -20.65
CA ASP A 267 -7.12 8.12 -22.10
C ASP A 267 -8.50 7.58 -22.41
N PRO A 268 -9.21 8.13 -23.44
CA PRO A 268 -10.55 7.66 -23.82
C PRO A 268 -10.61 6.18 -24.19
N ASN A 269 -9.53 5.62 -24.71
CA ASN A 269 -9.44 4.22 -25.10
C ASN A 269 -8.85 3.32 -24.01
N GLY A 270 -8.50 3.89 -22.83
CA GLY A 270 -7.88 3.17 -21.74
C GLY A 270 -6.39 2.84 -21.96
N GLU A 271 -5.72 3.49 -22.91
CA GLU A 271 -4.29 3.29 -23.18
C GLU A 271 -3.46 3.86 -22.03
N ILE A 272 -2.53 3.04 -21.53
CA ILE A 272 -1.60 3.46 -20.47
C ILE A 272 -0.32 4.02 -21.10
N LYS A 273 -0.03 5.29 -20.78
CA LYS A 273 1.17 6.00 -21.19
C LYS A 273 2.05 6.34 -19.99
N ALA A 274 3.32 6.60 -20.24
CA ALA A 274 4.21 7.15 -19.21
C ALA A 274 3.62 8.46 -18.67
N CYS A 275 3.49 8.56 -17.36
CA CYS A 275 2.88 9.71 -16.72
C CYS A 275 3.30 9.83 -15.25
N SER A 276 3.09 11.02 -14.71
CA SER A 276 3.26 11.33 -13.29
C SER A 276 2.12 12.27 -12.88
N HIS A 277 1.21 11.79 -12.05
CA HIS A 277 -0.03 12.48 -11.66
C HIS A 277 -0.43 12.14 -10.24
N ASP A 278 -1.43 12.86 -9.77
CA ASP A 278 -2.11 12.58 -8.51
C ASP A 278 -3.39 11.80 -8.75
N THR A 279 -3.75 10.91 -7.83
CA THR A 279 -4.99 10.14 -7.90
C THR A 279 -5.73 10.12 -6.57
N GLY A 280 -7.04 10.42 -6.64
CA GLY A 280 -8.01 10.17 -5.60
C GLY A 280 -9.03 9.10 -6.02
N ILE A 281 -8.64 8.17 -6.91
CA ILE A 281 -9.55 7.17 -7.44
C ILE A 281 -10.13 6.29 -6.32
N PHE A 282 -11.46 6.22 -6.29
CA PHE A 282 -12.21 5.34 -5.39
C PHE A 282 -12.88 4.24 -6.21
N ILE A 283 -12.38 3.01 -6.08
CA ILE A 283 -12.88 1.84 -6.78
C ILE A 283 -13.80 1.05 -5.85
N TYR A 284 -15.07 0.91 -6.25
CA TYR A 284 -16.12 0.19 -5.53
C TYR A 284 -17.05 -0.53 -6.53
N PRO A 285 -17.91 -1.45 -6.09
CA PRO A 285 -18.80 -2.20 -7.00
C PRO A 285 -19.59 -1.30 -7.96
N GLY A 286 -19.52 -1.63 -9.25
CA GLY A 286 -20.02 -0.82 -10.36
C GLY A 286 -18.90 -0.14 -11.16
N TYR A 287 -17.63 -0.19 -10.67
CA TYR A 287 -16.49 0.29 -11.43
C TYR A 287 -16.15 -0.68 -12.60
N GLU A 288 -15.90 -0.12 -13.77
CA GLU A 288 -15.48 -0.87 -14.95
C GLU A 288 -13.96 -0.82 -15.08
N PHE A 289 -13.30 -1.94 -14.85
CA PHE A 289 -11.84 -2.06 -14.96
C PHE A 289 -11.41 -2.00 -16.44
N LYS A 290 -10.40 -1.18 -16.71
CA LYS A 290 -9.84 -0.94 -18.03
C LYS A 290 -8.44 -1.48 -18.19
N ALA A 291 -7.68 -1.54 -17.09
CA ALA A 291 -6.24 -1.75 -17.10
C ALA A 291 -5.82 -3.15 -16.70
N ILE A 292 -6.55 -3.83 -15.82
CA ILE A 292 -6.11 -5.09 -15.23
C ILE A 292 -7.03 -6.27 -15.57
N ASP A 293 -6.42 -7.44 -15.75
CA ASP A 293 -7.12 -8.72 -15.98
C ASP A 293 -7.08 -9.63 -14.75
N GLY A 294 -6.18 -9.36 -13.80
CA GLY A 294 -6.02 -10.11 -12.57
C GLY A 294 -5.51 -9.22 -11.43
N LEU A 295 -5.77 -9.66 -10.21
CA LEU A 295 -5.38 -8.95 -8.99
C LEU A 295 -4.77 -9.93 -7.99
N ILE A 296 -3.56 -9.63 -7.52
CA ILE A 296 -2.92 -10.30 -6.39
C ILE A 296 -2.94 -9.31 -5.23
N THR A 297 -3.50 -9.68 -4.07
CA THR A 297 -3.61 -8.78 -2.93
C THR A 297 -3.63 -9.53 -1.60
N ASN A 298 -3.46 -8.83 -0.47
CA ASN A 298 -3.69 -9.39 0.86
C ASN A 298 -5.20 -9.40 1.20
N PHE A 299 -5.56 -10.02 2.31
CA PHE A 299 -6.88 -9.85 2.91
C PHE A 299 -6.97 -8.51 3.65
N HIS A 300 -8.06 -7.78 3.45
CA HIS A 300 -8.23 -6.41 3.92
C HIS A 300 -9.22 -6.29 5.06
N LEU A 301 -9.18 -5.16 5.80
CA LEU A 301 -10.10 -4.84 6.88
C LEU A 301 -11.57 -4.84 6.43
N PRO A 302 -12.50 -5.28 7.31
CA PRO A 302 -13.92 -5.06 7.07
C PRO A 302 -14.21 -3.56 6.91
N GLU A 303 -15.19 -3.24 6.06
CA GLU A 303 -15.65 -1.88 5.79
C GLU A 303 -14.60 -0.90 5.24
N SER A 304 -13.41 -1.40 4.79
CA SER A 304 -12.35 -0.56 4.23
C SER A 304 -12.55 -0.30 2.74
N THR A 305 -11.93 0.77 2.23
CA THR A 305 -11.90 1.05 0.78
C THR A 305 -11.25 -0.08 -0.03
N LEU A 306 -10.38 -0.86 0.60
CA LEU A 306 -9.63 -1.95 -0.05
C LEU A 306 -10.51 -3.19 -0.28
N ILE A 307 -11.37 -3.57 0.67
CA ILE A 307 -12.34 -4.66 0.42
C ILE A 307 -13.40 -4.22 -0.61
N MET A 308 -13.70 -2.91 -0.68
CA MET A 308 -14.60 -2.37 -1.71
C MET A 308 -13.98 -2.51 -3.10
N LEU A 309 -12.67 -2.25 -3.26
CA LEU A 309 -11.94 -2.47 -4.51
C LEU A 309 -11.94 -3.96 -4.91
N VAL A 310 -11.63 -4.86 -3.98
CA VAL A 310 -11.70 -6.31 -4.23
C VAL A 310 -13.12 -6.72 -4.63
N SER A 311 -14.13 -6.16 -3.96
CA SER A 311 -15.54 -6.40 -4.26
C SER A 311 -15.97 -5.84 -5.63
N ALA A 312 -15.35 -4.76 -6.08
CA ALA A 312 -15.55 -4.26 -7.44
C ALA A 312 -15.00 -5.22 -8.49
N PHE A 313 -13.83 -5.84 -8.21
CA PHE A 313 -13.16 -6.71 -9.17
C PHE A 313 -13.74 -8.13 -9.23
N LEU A 314 -14.09 -8.71 -8.09
CA LEU A 314 -14.58 -10.10 -7.97
C LEU A 314 -16.12 -10.20 -7.93
N GLY A 315 -16.77 -9.12 -7.48
CA GLY A 315 -18.17 -9.11 -7.06
C GLY A 315 -18.30 -9.23 -5.54
N ARG A 316 -19.20 -8.42 -4.94
CA ARG A 316 -19.33 -8.32 -3.48
C ARG A 316 -19.62 -9.65 -2.79
N GLU A 317 -20.59 -10.41 -3.30
CA GLU A 317 -20.99 -11.69 -2.68
C GLU A 317 -19.86 -12.71 -2.71
N LYS A 318 -19.16 -12.85 -3.84
CA LYS A 318 -18.02 -13.74 -3.97
C LYS A 318 -16.86 -13.30 -3.05
N THR A 319 -16.65 -11.98 -2.91
CA THR A 319 -15.63 -11.44 -2.00
C THR A 319 -15.95 -11.82 -0.55
N LEU A 320 -17.15 -11.53 -0.07
CA LEU A 320 -17.54 -11.85 1.30
C LEU A 320 -17.49 -13.37 1.56
N ASN A 321 -17.91 -14.19 0.59
CA ASN A 321 -17.75 -15.64 0.68
C ASN A 321 -16.29 -16.05 0.82
N ALA A 322 -15.39 -15.51 -0.01
CA ALA A 322 -13.96 -15.81 0.03
C ALA A 322 -13.33 -15.41 1.39
N TYR A 323 -13.74 -14.28 1.96
CA TYR A 323 -13.29 -13.83 3.28
C TYR A 323 -13.82 -14.73 4.40
N ASN A 324 -15.07 -15.18 4.33
CA ASN A 324 -15.62 -16.16 5.28
C ASN A 324 -14.88 -17.50 5.22
N VAL A 325 -14.59 -18.00 4.00
CA VAL A 325 -13.76 -19.20 3.81
C VAL A 325 -12.36 -18.98 4.38
N ALA A 326 -11.75 -17.81 4.16
CA ALA A 326 -10.43 -17.49 4.71
C ALA A 326 -10.40 -17.52 6.24
N ILE A 327 -11.47 -17.04 6.91
CA ILE A 327 -11.61 -17.09 8.36
C ILE A 327 -11.75 -18.54 8.83
N GLN A 328 -12.64 -19.33 8.23
CA GLN A 328 -12.87 -20.73 8.59
C GLN A 328 -11.59 -21.57 8.43
N GLU A 329 -10.84 -21.32 7.37
CA GLU A 329 -9.57 -21.95 7.05
C GLU A 329 -8.37 -21.35 7.79
N LYS A 330 -8.60 -20.35 8.66
CA LYS A 330 -7.57 -19.68 9.46
C LYS A 330 -6.43 -19.09 8.64
N TYR A 331 -6.77 -18.40 7.57
CA TYR A 331 -5.82 -17.53 6.86
C TYR A 331 -5.39 -16.38 7.76
N ARG A 332 -4.18 -15.90 7.53
CA ARG A 332 -3.64 -14.72 8.20
C ARG A 332 -4.02 -13.47 7.43
N PHE A 333 -4.41 -12.43 8.11
CA PHE A 333 -4.94 -11.20 7.51
C PHE A 333 -3.95 -10.05 7.56
N PHE A 334 -4.11 -9.08 6.67
CA PHE A 334 -3.43 -7.79 6.51
C PHE A 334 -1.97 -7.90 6.06
N SER A 335 -1.14 -6.87 6.40
CA SER A 335 0.19 -6.61 5.82
C SER A 335 1.14 -7.80 5.83
N PHE A 336 1.18 -8.55 6.93
CA PHE A 336 2.03 -9.74 7.08
C PHE A 336 1.26 -11.05 6.96
N GLY A 337 0.02 -10.95 6.52
CA GLY A 337 -0.85 -12.10 6.33
C GLY A 337 -0.56 -12.90 5.09
N ASP A 338 -1.57 -13.64 4.68
CA ASP A 338 -1.63 -14.44 3.47
C ASP A 338 -2.15 -13.61 2.29
N SER A 339 -2.22 -14.20 1.12
CA SER A 339 -2.60 -13.53 -0.11
C SER A 339 -3.76 -14.21 -0.82
N MET A 340 -4.43 -13.44 -1.67
CA MET A 340 -5.37 -13.93 -2.68
C MET A 340 -4.90 -13.56 -4.07
N MET A 341 -5.23 -14.38 -5.07
CA MET A 341 -5.06 -14.13 -6.48
C MET A 341 -6.40 -14.34 -7.18
N ILE A 342 -6.90 -13.30 -7.82
CA ILE A 342 -8.17 -13.27 -8.53
C ILE A 342 -7.89 -13.18 -10.03
N ILE A 343 -8.24 -14.20 -10.80
CA ILE A 343 -7.97 -14.29 -12.25
C ILE A 343 -9.11 -14.97 -13.01
#